data_6f9e1f658ab8019203a1ef88c41b6c3c
#
_entry.id   6f9e1f658ab8019203a1ef88c41b6c3c
#
_cell.length_a   1.000
_cell.length_b   1.000
_cell.length_c   1.000
_cell.angle_alpha   90.00
_cell.angle_beta   90.00
_cell.angle_gamma   90.00
#
_symmetry.space_group_name_H-M   'P 1'
#
loop_
_entity.id
_entity.type
_entity.pdbx_description
1 polymer ?
#
loop_
_entity_poly.entity_id
_entity_poly.type
_entity_poly.pdbx_seq_one_letter_code
_entity_poly.pdbx_strand_id
1 'polypeptide(L)'
;MYVMDASTPILKTEDLRMHFPVKGGVFRRALASCKAVDGVSLSIEHGETLGLVGESGCGKSTFGKTIARLYEPTEGAIRFEGVDLAPMSRGQLKPYRREIQMIFQDPYESLNPRHTIGTIVEEPFVIHGMGTREERREWVAELLTKVGLSESAMNRFPFEFSGGQRQRIGIARALALKPKLLICDEPVSALDVSIQSQVLNLLMELQREMGLSYLFISHDLAVVKHISDRIAVMYLGRIVELEPAAEIYSNPVHPYTKAL
;
A
#
# COMPACT_ATOMS: atom_id res chain seq x y z
N MET A 1 -4.14 0.80 29.17
CA MET A 1 -3.17 -0.13 28.61
C MET A 1 -3.98 -1.30 28.06
N TYR A 2 -4.37 -1.23 26.79
CA TYR A 2 -5.07 -2.33 26.12
C TYR A 2 -4.06 -3.47 25.94
N VAL A 3 -4.32 -4.60 26.56
CA VAL A 3 -3.60 -5.85 26.27
C VAL A 3 -4.03 -6.24 24.85
N MET A 4 -3.13 -6.12 23.87
CA MET A 4 -3.37 -6.62 22.51
C MET A 4 -3.47 -8.15 22.63
N ASP A 5 -4.65 -8.66 22.36
CA ASP A 5 -4.87 -10.10 22.20
C ASP A 5 -4.18 -10.51 20.89
N ALA A 6 -3.25 -11.46 20.96
CA ALA A 6 -2.47 -11.96 19.81
C ALA A 6 -3.34 -12.59 18.70
N SER A 7 -4.67 -12.57 18.88
CA SER A 7 -5.67 -13.10 17.95
C SER A 7 -6.30 -12.02 17.04
N THR A 8 -6.01 -10.72 17.24
CA THR A 8 -6.64 -9.65 16.46
C THR A 8 -5.79 -9.34 15.22
N PRO A 9 -6.31 -9.47 14.00
CA PRO A 9 -5.57 -9.12 12.78
C PRO A 9 -5.22 -7.62 12.76
N ILE A 10 -4.08 -7.27 12.14
CA ILE A 10 -3.68 -5.87 12.00
C ILE A 10 -4.68 -5.08 11.17
N LEU A 11 -5.23 -5.72 10.12
CA LEU A 11 -6.28 -5.15 9.28
C LEU A 11 -7.39 -6.17 9.07
N LYS A 12 -8.63 -5.70 9.16
CA LYS A 12 -9.82 -6.47 8.77
C LYS A 12 -10.80 -5.56 8.04
N THR A 13 -11.27 -5.97 6.87
CA THR A 13 -12.38 -5.31 6.18
C THR A 13 -13.63 -6.19 6.29
N GLU A 14 -14.80 -5.56 6.44
CA GLU A 14 -16.10 -6.24 6.55
C GLU A 14 -17.07 -5.60 5.56
N ASP A 15 -17.50 -6.35 4.55
CA ASP A 15 -18.41 -5.93 3.46
C ASP A 15 -18.05 -4.55 2.86
N LEU A 16 -16.74 -4.30 2.70
CA LEU A 16 -16.23 -3.00 2.26
C LEU A 16 -16.67 -2.71 0.84
N ARG A 17 -17.27 -1.52 0.63
CA ARG A 17 -17.72 -1.04 -0.67
C ARG A 17 -17.17 0.33 -0.98
N MET A 18 -16.78 0.51 -2.23
CA MET A 18 -16.42 1.81 -2.80
C MET A 18 -17.04 1.95 -4.18
N HIS A 19 -18.09 2.76 -4.26
CA HIS A 19 -18.86 2.99 -5.45
C HIS A 19 -18.70 4.43 -5.92
N PHE A 20 -18.32 4.61 -7.18
CA PHE A 20 -18.18 5.95 -7.78
C PHE A 20 -19.44 6.31 -8.55
N PRO A 21 -20.10 7.44 -8.26
CA PRO A 21 -21.26 7.87 -9.01
C PRO A 21 -20.86 8.29 -10.44
N VAL A 22 -21.48 7.66 -11.42
CA VAL A 22 -21.38 8.05 -12.84
C VAL A 22 -22.41 9.14 -13.11
N LYS A 23 -21.93 10.37 -13.23
CA LYS A 23 -22.79 11.55 -13.50
C LYS A 23 -23.01 11.71 -15.01
N GLY A 24 -24.25 11.91 -15.42
CA GLY A 24 -24.59 12.15 -16.82
C GLY A 24 -25.75 13.13 -16.98
N GLY A 25 -26.01 13.54 -18.25
CA GLY A 25 -27.03 14.51 -18.61
C GLY A 25 -26.68 15.97 -18.27
N VAL A 26 -27.50 16.91 -18.76
CA VAL A 26 -27.29 18.36 -18.60
C VAL A 26 -27.26 18.77 -17.13
N PHE A 27 -27.98 18.08 -16.25
CA PHE A 27 -28.06 18.36 -14.82
C PHE A 27 -27.07 17.57 -13.95
N ARG A 28 -26.07 16.85 -14.53
CA ARG A 28 -25.07 16.05 -13.81
C ARG A 28 -25.66 15.13 -12.72
N ARG A 29 -26.86 14.57 -12.94
CA ARG A 29 -27.47 13.61 -12.00
C ARG A 29 -26.74 12.28 -12.09
N ALA A 30 -26.64 11.58 -10.95
CA ALA A 30 -26.11 10.22 -10.91
C ALA A 30 -27.02 9.28 -11.71
N LEU A 31 -26.55 8.80 -12.86
CA LEU A 31 -27.30 7.87 -13.73
C LEU A 31 -26.97 6.41 -13.43
N ALA A 32 -25.77 6.15 -12.94
CA ALA A 32 -25.26 4.81 -12.61
C ALA A 32 -24.20 4.91 -11.53
N SER A 33 -23.75 3.78 -11.03
CA SER A 33 -22.66 3.66 -10.07
C SER A 33 -21.62 2.65 -10.58
N CYS A 34 -20.36 3.04 -10.62
CA CYS A 34 -19.25 2.12 -10.86
C CYS A 34 -18.86 1.49 -9.52
N LYS A 35 -19.12 0.18 -9.38
CA LYS A 35 -18.83 -0.61 -8.19
C LYS A 35 -17.37 -1.09 -8.21
N ALA A 36 -16.43 -0.20 -7.92
CA ALA A 36 -15.01 -0.52 -7.98
C ALA A 36 -14.59 -1.52 -6.88
N VAL A 37 -15.22 -1.45 -5.70
CA VAL A 37 -15.13 -2.44 -4.62
C VAL A 37 -16.56 -2.76 -4.20
N ASP A 38 -16.97 -4.02 -4.17
CA ASP A 38 -18.36 -4.43 -3.96
C ASP A 38 -18.47 -5.60 -2.97
N GLY A 39 -18.32 -5.30 -1.67
CA GLY A 39 -18.50 -6.27 -0.59
C GLY A 39 -17.23 -7.09 -0.30
N VAL A 40 -16.08 -6.43 -0.18
CA VAL A 40 -14.80 -7.12 0.11
C VAL A 40 -14.62 -7.29 1.62
N SER A 41 -14.50 -8.55 2.05
CA SER A 41 -14.14 -8.94 3.42
C SER A 41 -12.86 -9.76 3.41
N LEU A 42 -11.82 -9.28 4.09
CA LEU A 42 -10.54 -9.98 4.25
C LEU A 42 -9.82 -9.52 5.52
N SER A 43 -8.82 -10.28 5.94
CA SER A 43 -7.93 -9.91 7.05
C SER A 43 -6.47 -10.04 6.65
N ILE A 44 -5.63 -9.25 7.32
CA ILE A 44 -4.16 -9.33 7.28
C ILE A 44 -3.69 -9.50 8.72
N GLU A 45 -2.87 -10.50 8.96
CA GLU A 45 -2.29 -10.76 10.28
C GLU A 45 -1.04 -9.89 10.51
N HIS A 46 -0.59 -9.78 11.76
CA HIS A 46 0.65 -9.07 12.07
C HIS A 46 1.85 -9.77 11.42
N GLY A 47 2.67 -9.00 10.69
CA GLY A 47 3.85 -9.52 9.99
C GLY A 47 3.53 -10.28 8.69
N GLU A 48 2.25 -10.41 8.31
CA GLU A 48 1.81 -11.09 7.09
C GLU A 48 1.96 -10.19 5.86
N THR A 49 2.29 -10.81 4.72
CA THR A 49 2.09 -10.23 3.39
C THR A 49 0.87 -10.87 2.73
N LEU A 50 -0.22 -10.09 2.60
CA LEU A 50 -1.36 -10.48 1.79
C LEU A 50 -1.18 -9.92 0.38
N GLY A 51 -1.04 -10.81 -0.61
CA GLY A 51 -1.06 -10.46 -2.02
C GLY A 51 -2.47 -10.21 -2.53
N LEU A 52 -2.68 -9.18 -3.34
CA LEU A 52 -3.95 -8.90 -4.02
C LEU A 52 -3.71 -8.86 -5.52
N VAL A 53 -4.23 -9.84 -6.24
CA VAL A 53 -4.04 -10.00 -7.69
C VAL A 53 -5.34 -9.90 -8.47
N GLY A 54 -5.24 -9.64 -9.77
CA GLY A 54 -6.34 -9.56 -10.72
C GLY A 54 -6.02 -8.63 -11.88
N GLU A 55 -6.84 -8.64 -12.92
CA GLU A 55 -6.65 -7.79 -14.10
C GLU A 55 -6.67 -6.29 -13.78
N SER A 56 -6.10 -5.48 -14.67
CA SER A 56 -6.17 -4.03 -14.56
C SER A 56 -7.63 -3.55 -14.57
N GLY A 57 -7.96 -2.61 -13.67
CA GLY A 57 -9.32 -2.08 -13.54
C GLY A 57 -10.28 -2.93 -12.70
N CYS A 58 -9.89 -4.10 -12.15
CA CYS A 58 -10.78 -4.91 -11.32
C CYS A 58 -11.06 -4.35 -9.91
N GLY A 59 -10.38 -3.25 -9.49
CA GLY A 59 -10.65 -2.56 -8.23
C GLY A 59 -9.52 -2.58 -7.18
N LYS A 60 -8.40 -3.26 -7.42
CA LYS A 60 -7.27 -3.44 -6.47
C LYS A 60 -6.74 -2.13 -5.87
N SER A 61 -6.32 -1.20 -6.73
CA SER A 61 -5.80 0.10 -6.29
C SER A 61 -6.87 0.94 -5.57
N THR A 62 -8.14 0.82 -6.00
CA THR A 62 -9.27 1.45 -5.30
C THR A 62 -9.43 0.87 -3.90
N PHE A 63 -9.33 -0.45 -3.75
CA PHE A 63 -9.40 -1.12 -2.46
C PHE A 63 -8.26 -0.66 -1.53
N GLY A 64 -7.00 -0.67 -2.01
CA GLY A 64 -5.84 -0.16 -1.24
C GLY A 64 -6.02 1.30 -0.80
N LYS A 65 -6.45 2.18 -1.71
CA LYS A 65 -6.71 3.60 -1.42
C LYS A 65 -7.87 3.80 -0.44
N THR A 66 -8.87 2.92 -0.46
CA THR A 66 -9.99 2.96 0.49
C THR A 66 -9.54 2.54 1.88
N ILE A 67 -8.70 1.50 2.02
CA ILE A 67 -8.08 1.11 3.29
C ILE A 67 -7.23 2.25 3.86
N ALA A 68 -6.39 2.89 3.04
CA ALA A 68 -5.60 4.06 3.44
C ALA A 68 -6.45 5.29 3.77
N ARG A 69 -7.78 5.22 3.63
CA ARG A 69 -8.72 6.34 3.82
C ARG A 69 -8.36 7.56 2.96
N LEU A 70 -7.83 7.31 1.75
CA LEU A 70 -7.71 8.30 0.67
C LEU A 70 -9.06 8.45 -0.05
N TYR A 71 -9.83 7.36 -0.15
CA TYR A 71 -11.24 7.37 -0.52
C TYR A 71 -12.11 7.09 0.71
N GLU A 72 -13.25 7.77 0.81
CA GLU A 72 -14.25 7.47 1.82
C GLU A 72 -15.05 6.25 1.36
N PRO A 73 -15.11 5.16 2.15
CA PRO A 73 -15.91 4.00 1.78
C PRO A 73 -17.39 4.37 1.65
N THR A 74 -18.07 3.75 0.69
CA THR A 74 -19.53 3.91 0.53
C THR A 74 -20.27 3.16 1.62
N GLU A 75 -19.82 1.95 1.96
CA GLU A 75 -20.38 1.08 2.99
C GLU A 75 -19.30 0.14 3.53
N GLY A 76 -19.59 -0.54 4.63
CA GLY A 76 -18.74 -1.52 5.28
C GLY A 76 -17.79 -0.92 6.31
N ALA A 77 -16.92 -1.75 6.89
CA ALA A 77 -15.99 -1.38 7.93
C ALA A 77 -14.53 -1.63 7.52
N ILE A 78 -13.62 -0.81 8.09
CA ILE A 78 -12.17 -0.95 7.98
C ILE A 78 -11.61 -0.96 9.39
N ARG A 79 -11.30 -2.14 9.92
CA ARG A 79 -10.76 -2.27 11.27
C ARG A 79 -9.24 -2.39 11.21
N PHE A 80 -8.57 -1.44 11.83
CA PHE A 80 -7.13 -1.46 12.06
C PHE A 80 -6.86 -1.70 13.55
N GLU A 81 -6.22 -2.80 13.88
CA GLU A 81 -6.03 -3.26 15.28
C GLU A 81 -7.34 -3.22 16.08
N GLY A 82 -8.43 -3.66 15.47
CA GLY A 82 -9.78 -3.71 16.07
C GLY A 82 -10.57 -2.39 16.01
N VAL A 83 -9.94 -1.26 15.67
CA VAL A 83 -10.58 0.05 15.62
C VAL A 83 -11.14 0.33 14.23
N ASP A 84 -12.43 0.65 14.13
CA ASP A 84 -13.07 0.97 12.86
C ASP A 84 -12.72 2.39 12.38
N LEU A 85 -12.00 2.46 11.26
CA LEU A 85 -11.57 3.71 10.64
C LEU A 85 -12.63 4.31 9.69
N ALA A 86 -13.62 3.51 9.25
CA ALA A 86 -14.58 3.94 8.23
C ALA A 86 -15.40 5.19 8.63
N PRO A 87 -15.93 5.32 9.87
CA PRO A 87 -16.69 6.49 10.27
C PRO A 87 -15.84 7.70 10.69
N MET A 88 -14.50 7.56 10.76
CA MET A 88 -13.64 8.58 11.32
C MET A 88 -13.50 9.82 10.42
N SER A 89 -13.54 10.99 11.04
CA SER A 89 -13.19 12.26 10.42
C SER A 89 -11.68 12.35 10.12
N ARG A 90 -11.28 13.30 9.26
CA ARG A 90 -9.87 13.52 8.89
C ARG A 90 -8.96 13.78 10.11
N GLY A 91 -9.47 14.47 11.12
CA GLY A 91 -8.73 14.75 12.37
C GLY A 91 -8.49 13.47 13.19
N GLN A 92 -9.51 12.63 13.31
CA GLN A 92 -9.43 11.35 14.02
C GLN A 92 -8.53 10.34 13.31
N LEU A 93 -8.42 10.40 11.97
CA LEU A 93 -7.53 9.56 11.18
C LEU A 93 -6.05 9.92 11.30
N LYS A 94 -5.69 11.12 11.80
CA LYS A 94 -4.30 11.59 11.82
C LYS A 94 -3.32 10.62 12.51
N PRO A 95 -3.60 10.03 13.69
CA PRO A 95 -2.70 9.04 14.31
C PRO A 95 -2.56 7.76 13.46
N TYR A 96 -3.66 7.26 12.89
CA TYR A 96 -3.65 6.02 12.08
C TYR A 96 -2.92 6.19 10.75
N ARG A 97 -2.90 7.40 10.17
CA ARG A 97 -2.10 7.72 8.98
C ARG A 97 -0.60 7.62 9.20
N ARG A 98 -0.12 7.60 10.44
CA ARG A 98 1.29 7.30 10.74
C ARG A 98 1.55 5.80 10.65
N GLU A 99 0.58 4.99 11.02
CA GLU A 99 0.70 3.55 11.15
C GLU A 99 0.34 2.80 9.86
N ILE A 100 -0.46 3.44 8.97
CA ILE A 100 -0.83 2.92 7.65
C ILE A 100 -0.23 3.83 6.59
N GLN A 101 0.71 3.32 5.82
CA GLN A 101 1.37 4.07 4.74
C GLN A 101 1.15 3.38 3.40
N MET A 102 1.37 4.13 2.31
CA MET A 102 1.15 3.62 0.95
C MET A 102 2.32 3.95 0.04
N ILE A 103 2.78 2.96 -0.72
CA ILE A 103 3.68 3.12 -1.86
C ILE A 103 2.80 3.12 -3.11
N PHE A 104 2.90 4.17 -3.92
CA PHE A 104 2.09 4.34 -5.13
C PHE A 104 2.74 3.68 -6.34
N GLN A 105 1.91 3.36 -7.34
CA GLN A 105 2.27 2.64 -8.55
C GLN A 105 3.35 3.34 -9.37
N ASP A 106 3.27 4.67 -9.55
CA ASP A 106 4.22 5.42 -10.35
C ASP A 106 5.19 6.23 -9.48
N PRO A 107 6.48 5.83 -9.44
CA PRO A 107 7.48 6.59 -8.70
C PRO A 107 7.78 7.97 -9.31
N TYR A 108 7.43 8.21 -10.58
CA TYR A 108 7.60 9.53 -11.23
C TYR A 108 6.54 10.52 -10.74
N GLU A 109 5.27 10.09 -10.67
CA GLU A 109 4.16 10.94 -10.25
C GLU A 109 4.11 11.11 -8.72
N SER A 110 4.67 10.15 -7.97
CA SER A 110 4.64 10.15 -6.51
C SER A 110 5.64 11.09 -5.84
N LEU A 111 6.69 11.52 -6.55
CA LEU A 111 7.75 12.40 -6.02
C LEU A 111 7.65 13.78 -6.65
N ASN A 112 7.54 14.84 -5.83
CA ASN A 112 7.53 16.21 -6.34
C ASN A 112 8.88 16.55 -7.01
N PRO A 113 8.94 16.79 -8.34
CA PRO A 113 10.20 17.01 -9.04
C PRO A 113 10.91 18.32 -8.67
N ARG A 114 10.25 19.22 -7.94
CA ARG A 114 10.80 20.49 -7.50
C ARG A 114 11.46 20.42 -6.12
N HIS A 115 11.28 19.32 -5.41
CA HIS A 115 11.86 19.09 -4.08
C HIS A 115 13.10 18.20 -4.20
N THR A 116 14.10 18.44 -3.34
CA THR A 116 15.22 17.51 -3.19
C THR A 116 14.75 16.23 -2.52
N ILE A 117 15.51 15.14 -2.67
CA ILE A 117 15.22 13.87 -2.04
C ILE A 117 15.13 14.00 -0.52
N GLY A 118 16.05 14.77 0.08
CA GLY A 118 16.00 15.06 1.52
C GLY A 118 14.67 15.67 1.96
N THR A 119 14.18 16.68 1.22
CA THR A 119 12.88 17.33 1.50
C THR A 119 11.72 16.35 1.36
N ILE A 120 11.73 15.49 0.32
CA ILE A 120 10.66 14.51 0.07
C ILE A 120 10.57 13.47 1.20
N VAL A 121 11.71 12.95 1.66
CA VAL A 121 11.74 11.94 2.74
C VAL A 121 11.51 12.57 4.11
N GLU A 122 11.89 13.86 4.30
CA GLU A 122 11.64 14.63 5.53
C GLU A 122 10.17 15.02 5.72
N GLU A 123 9.41 15.19 4.62
CA GLU A 123 8.04 15.74 4.63
C GLU A 123 7.10 15.07 5.65
N PRO A 124 7.04 13.73 5.78
CA PRO A 124 6.20 13.08 6.78
C PRO A 124 6.51 13.52 8.22
N PHE A 125 7.78 13.70 8.57
CA PHE A 125 8.17 14.16 9.90
C PHE A 125 7.68 15.59 10.16
N VAL A 126 7.80 16.48 9.16
CA VAL A 126 7.34 17.87 9.24
C VAL A 126 5.84 17.94 9.43
N ILE A 127 5.05 17.18 8.64
CA ILE A 127 3.58 17.13 8.71
C ILE A 127 3.11 16.67 10.09
N HIS A 128 3.83 15.73 10.69
CA HIS A 128 3.49 15.18 12.00
C HIS A 128 4.17 15.90 13.19
N GLY A 129 4.94 16.96 12.92
CA GLY A 129 5.60 17.77 13.96
C GLY A 129 6.66 17.01 14.77
N MET A 130 7.40 16.11 14.10
CA MET A 130 8.38 15.22 14.75
C MET A 130 9.79 15.82 14.62
N GLY A 131 10.52 15.84 15.73
CA GLY A 131 11.95 16.19 15.80
C GLY A 131 12.32 17.63 15.42
N THR A 132 13.54 17.99 15.68
CA THR A 132 14.21 19.21 15.19
C THR A 132 14.63 19.03 13.74
N ARG A 133 15.12 20.09 13.10
CA ARG A 133 15.63 20.03 11.74
C ARG A 133 16.87 19.12 11.62
N GLU A 134 17.73 19.18 12.63
CA GLU A 134 18.94 18.37 12.71
C GLU A 134 18.60 16.89 12.85
N GLU A 135 17.73 16.53 13.81
CA GLU A 135 17.27 15.15 14.00
C GLU A 135 16.59 14.58 12.74
N ARG A 136 15.73 15.35 12.09
CA ARG A 136 15.08 14.91 10.84
C ARG A 136 16.10 14.63 9.74
N ARG A 137 17.16 15.46 9.64
CA ARG A 137 18.22 15.24 8.66
C ARG A 137 18.96 13.91 8.91
N GLU A 138 19.24 13.59 10.15
CA GLU A 138 19.86 12.31 10.54
C GLU A 138 18.94 11.13 10.19
N TRP A 139 17.66 11.21 10.55
CA TRP A 139 16.67 10.17 10.22
C TRP A 139 16.51 9.97 8.70
N VAL A 140 16.55 11.04 7.93
CA VAL A 140 16.52 10.93 6.45
C VAL A 140 17.78 10.23 5.93
N ALA A 141 18.97 10.52 6.45
CA ALA A 141 20.21 9.84 6.07
C ALA A 141 20.14 8.34 6.38
N GLU A 142 19.67 7.98 7.57
CA GLU A 142 19.45 6.58 7.97
C GLU A 142 18.47 5.85 7.04
N LEU A 143 17.33 6.50 6.71
CA LEU A 143 16.33 5.92 5.82
C LEU A 143 16.87 5.70 4.41
N LEU A 144 17.62 6.65 3.86
CA LEU A 144 18.24 6.51 2.55
C LEU A 144 19.26 5.36 2.54
N THR A 145 20.09 5.26 3.58
CA THR A 145 21.03 4.15 3.73
C THR A 145 20.30 2.81 3.81
N LYS A 146 19.20 2.75 4.59
CA LYS A 146 18.37 1.54 4.75
C LYS A 146 17.77 1.04 3.43
N VAL A 147 17.45 1.93 2.50
CA VAL A 147 16.98 1.53 1.16
C VAL A 147 18.10 1.38 0.13
N GLY A 148 19.36 1.40 0.56
CA GLY A 148 20.55 1.21 -0.29
C GLY A 148 20.92 2.42 -1.13
N LEU A 149 20.61 3.64 -0.65
CA LEU A 149 21.01 4.91 -1.27
C LEU A 149 22.07 5.62 -0.40
N SER A 150 22.97 6.35 -1.04
CA SER A 150 23.96 7.17 -0.32
C SER A 150 23.29 8.39 0.33
N GLU A 151 23.79 8.84 1.48
CA GLU A 151 23.38 10.09 2.13
C GLU A 151 23.50 11.30 1.19
N SER A 152 24.50 11.31 0.28
CA SER A 152 24.68 12.37 -0.71
C SER A 152 23.45 12.56 -1.63
N ALA A 153 22.56 11.55 -1.72
CA ALA A 153 21.31 11.64 -2.46
C ALA A 153 20.36 12.72 -1.92
N MET A 154 20.48 13.11 -0.64
CA MET A 154 19.60 14.11 -0.01
C MET A 154 19.53 15.44 -0.76
N ASN A 155 20.63 15.86 -1.37
CA ASN A 155 20.76 17.17 -2.03
C ASN A 155 20.39 17.12 -3.53
N ARG A 156 20.06 15.95 -4.05
CA ARG A 156 19.73 15.74 -5.46
C ARG A 156 18.23 15.74 -5.69
N PHE A 157 17.82 15.87 -6.95
CA PHE A 157 16.41 15.91 -7.36
C PHE A 157 15.97 14.58 -7.96
N PRO A 158 14.65 14.25 -7.92
CA PRO A 158 14.14 12.99 -8.44
C PRO A 158 14.55 12.66 -9.88
N PHE A 159 14.65 13.65 -10.77
CA PHE A 159 14.99 13.42 -12.18
C PHE A 159 16.43 12.93 -12.39
N GLU A 160 17.30 13.04 -11.39
CA GLU A 160 18.68 12.55 -11.44
C GLU A 160 18.84 11.06 -11.10
N PHE A 161 17.72 10.37 -10.80
CA PHE A 161 17.69 8.98 -10.35
C PHE A 161 16.98 8.08 -11.36
N SER A 162 17.42 6.80 -11.44
CA SER A 162 16.73 5.76 -12.20
C SER A 162 15.37 5.43 -11.59
N GLY A 163 14.49 4.72 -12.35
CA GLY A 163 13.18 4.29 -11.86
C GLY A 163 13.26 3.49 -10.56
N GLY A 164 14.19 2.52 -10.49
CA GLY A 164 14.41 1.71 -9.28
C GLY A 164 14.92 2.52 -8.09
N GLN A 165 15.78 3.51 -8.32
CA GLN A 165 16.24 4.41 -7.26
C GLN A 165 15.12 5.32 -6.77
N ARG A 166 14.25 5.82 -7.65
CA ARG A 166 13.05 6.60 -7.26
C ARG A 166 12.08 5.75 -6.46
N GLN A 167 11.91 4.48 -6.82
CA GLN A 167 11.10 3.55 -6.04
C GLN A 167 11.65 3.37 -4.62
N ARG A 168 12.96 3.21 -4.47
CA ARG A 168 13.62 3.16 -3.15
C ARG A 168 13.42 4.44 -2.34
N ILE A 169 13.40 5.61 -2.98
CA ILE A 169 13.08 6.90 -2.33
C ILE A 169 11.61 6.91 -1.85
N GLY A 170 10.68 6.43 -2.68
CA GLY A 170 9.27 6.27 -2.30
C GLY A 170 9.08 5.33 -1.11
N ILE A 171 9.84 4.23 -1.07
CA ILE A 171 9.88 3.30 0.07
C ILE A 171 10.43 4.00 1.32
N ALA A 172 11.57 4.73 1.23
CA ALA A 172 12.14 5.47 2.35
C ALA A 172 11.14 6.48 2.94
N ARG A 173 10.43 7.23 2.08
CA ARG A 173 9.38 8.16 2.51
C ARG A 173 8.24 7.44 3.25
N ALA A 174 7.78 6.31 2.74
CA ALA A 174 6.71 5.54 3.37
C ALA A 174 7.13 4.97 4.74
N LEU A 175 8.41 4.64 4.92
CA LEU A 175 8.97 4.13 6.18
C LEU A 175 9.24 5.21 7.23
N ALA A 176 9.24 6.49 6.86
CA ALA A 176 9.63 7.60 7.74
C ALA A 176 8.87 7.60 9.08
N LEU A 177 7.60 7.29 9.06
CA LEU A 177 6.74 7.26 10.27
C LEU A 177 6.73 5.92 11.01
N LYS A 178 7.58 4.96 10.61
CA LYS A 178 7.65 3.59 11.16
C LYS A 178 6.27 2.93 11.18
N PRO A 179 5.64 2.75 10.01
CA PRO A 179 4.28 2.20 9.91
C PRO A 179 4.25 0.75 10.40
N LYS A 180 3.04 0.27 10.71
CA LYS A 180 2.77 -1.15 10.98
C LYS A 180 2.24 -1.87 9.73
N LEU A 181 1.47 -1.14 8.91
CA LEU A 181 0.90 -1.64 7.66
C LEU A 181 1.37 -0.79 6.48
N LEU A 182 1.90 -1.45 5.46
CA LEU A 182 2.31 -0.82 4.21
C LEU A 182 1.49 -1.36 3.05
N ILE A 183 0.77 -0.49 2.37
CA ILE A 183 0.02 -0.81 1.16
C ILE A 183 0.92 -0.53 -0.03
N CYS A 184 1.31 -1.58 -0.75
CA CYS A 184 2.17 -1.50 -1.93
C CYS A 184 1.30 -1.62 -3.19
N ASP A 185 0.96 -0.50 -3.82
CA ASP A 185 0.14 -0.46 -5.03
C ASP A 185 1.02 -0.57 -6.28
N GLU A 186 1.15 -1.78 -6.83
CA GLU A 186 1.99 -2.13 -7.98
C GLU A 186 3.44 -1.58 -7.88
N PRO A 187 4.18 -1.84 -6.80
CA PRO A 187 5.42 -1.13 -6.49
C PRO A 187 6.58 -1.45 -7.44
N VAL A 188 6.44 -2.43 -8.32
CA VAL A 188 7.49 -2.87 -9.24
C VAL A 188 7.06 -2.92 -10.71
N SER A 189 5.79 -2.60 -11.03
CA SER A 189 5.22 -2.78 -12.38
C SER A 189 5.92 -1.97 -13.48
N ALA A 190 6.49 -0.81 -13.14
CA ALA A 190 7.19 0.09 -14.06
C ALA A 190 8.72 -0.14 -14.13
N LEU A 191 9.23 -1.24 -13.55
CA LEU A 191 10.66 -1.51 -13.44
C LEU A 191 11.08 -2.72 -14.28
N ASP A 192 12.34 -2.74 -14.72
CA ASP A 192 12.93 -3.90 -15.37
C ASP A 192 13.02 -5.10 -14.40
N VAL A 193 12.94 -6.34 -14.90
CA VAL A 193 12.88 -7.58 -14.12
C VAL A 193 14.01 -7.69 -13.08
N SER A 194 15.23 -7.29 -13.44
CA SER A 194 16.38 -7.33 -12.51
C SER A 194 16.23 -6.33 -11.36
N ILE A 195 15.66 -5.18 -11.62
CA ILE A 195 15.40 -4.14 -10.62
C ILE A 195 14.18 -4.52 -9.77
N GLN A 196 13.15 -5.13 -10.37
CA GLN A 196 12.00 -5.68 -9.62
C GLN A 196 12.46 -6.61 -8.52
N SER A 197 13.33 -7.60 -8.83
CA SER A 197 13.85 -8.56 -7.86
C SER A 197 14.59 -7.87 -6.70
N GLN A 198 15.36 -6.82 -7.00
CA GLN A 198 16.07 -6.05 -5.96
C GLN A 198 15.11 -5.30 -5.03
N VAL A 199 14.02 -4.72 -5.57
CA VAL A 199 13.02 -3.99 -4.78
C VAL A 199 12.20 -4.98 -3.95
N LEU A 200 11.84 -6.16 -4.49
CA LEU A 200 11.14 -7.20 -3.75
C LEU A 200 11.99 -7.72 -2.57
N ASN A 201 13.27 -8.03 -2.81
CA ASN A 201 14.18 -8.45 -1.74
C ASN A 201 14.32 -7.37 -0.66
N LEU A 202 14.43 -6.10 -1.04
CA LEU A 202 14.44 -4.98 -0.10
C LEU A 202 13.15 -4.94 0.75
N LEU A 203 11.97 -5.09 0.16
CA LEU A 203 10.71 -5.10 0.90
C LEU A 203 10.63 -6.29 1.88
N MET A 204 11.08 -7.48 1.48
CA MET A 204 11.12 -8.65 2.35
C MET A 204 12.11 -8.49 3.51
N GLU A 205 13.27 -7.85 3.28
CA GLU A 205 14.25 -7.53 4.32
C GLU A 205 13.67 -6.53 5.32
N LEU A 206 13.07 -5.44 4.83
CA LEU A 206 12.40 -4.43 5.66
C LEU A 206 11.26 -5.00 6.48
N GLN A 207 10.48 -5.95 5.92
CA GLN A 207 9.43 -6.66 6.66
C GLN A 207 9.99 -7.38 7.87
N ARG A 208 11.08 -8.15 7.68
CA ARG A 208 11.71 -8.92 8.75
C ARG A 208 12.34 -8.03 9.83
N GLU A 209 13.02 -6.97 9.40
CA GLU A 209 13.69 -6.05 10.32
C GLU A 209 12.73 -5.20 11.15
N MET A 210 11.63 -4.75 10.54
CA MET A 210 10.72 -3.78 11.14
C MET A 210 9.40 -4.38 11.61
N GLY A 211 9.14 -5.68 11.35
CA GLY A 211 7.89 -6.35 11.67
C GLY A 211 6.69 -5.80 10.90
N LEU A 212 6.91 -5.38 9.64
CA LEU A 212 5.87 -4.78 8.81
C LEU A 212 4.86 -5.82 8.34
N SER A 213 3.60 -5.41 8.22
CA SER A 213 2.58 -6.17 7.50
C SER A 213 2.33 -5.51 6.13
N TYR A 214 2.08 -6.30 5.09
CA TYR A 214 1.89 -5.78 3.74
C TYR A 214 0.52 -6.14 3.15
N LEU A 215 -0.11 -5.17 2.50
CA LEU A 215 -1.05 -5.43 1.40
C LEU A 215 -0.30 -5.19 0.09
N PHE A 216 0.08 -6.27 -0.58
CA PHE A 216 0.87 -6.19 -1.81
C PHE A 216 -0.02 -6.37 -3.03
N ILE A 217 -0.25 -5.30 -3.78
CA ILE A 217 -1.10 -5.26 -4.97
C ILE A 217 -0.24 -5.41 -6.21
N SER A 218 -0.58 -6.36 -7.09
CA SER A 218 0.04 -6.52 -8.39
C SER A 218 -0.94 -7.16 -9.39
N HIS A 219 -0.65 -7.01 -10.68
CA HIS A 219 -1.30 -7.79 -11.74
C HIS A 219 -0.47 -9.01 -12.15
N ASP A 220 0.77 -9.13 -11.65
CA ASP A 220 1.67 -10.25 -11.94
C ASP A 220 1.64 -11.27 -10.78
N LEU A 221 1.07 -12.44 -11.06
CA LEU A 221 0.93 -13.53 -10.08
C LEU A 221 2.30 -14.09 -9.65
N ALA A 222 3.30 -14.10 -10.54
CA ALA A 222 4.65 -14.60 -10.20
C ALA A 222 5.33 -13.70 -9.17
N VAL A 223 5.19 -12.38 -9.32
CA VAL A 223 5.69 -11.39 -8.37
C VAL A 223 5.05 -11.58 -7.00
N VAL A 224 3.71 -11.71 -6.96
CA VAL A 224 2.96 -11.86 -5.71
C VAL A 224 3.28 -13.17 -5.02
N LYS A 225 3.43 -14.27 -5.76
CA LYS A 225 3.84 -15.57 -5.19
C LYS A 225 5.17 -15.49 -4.44
N HIS A 226 6.10 -14.67 -4.93
CA HIS A 226 7.44 -14.58 -4.34
C HIS A 226 7.45 -13.88 -2.97
N ILE A 227 6.55 -12.94 -2.73
CA ILE A 227 6.56 -12.10 -1.52
C ILE A 227 5.42 -12.42 -0.55
N SER A 228 4.34 -13.09 -0.99
CA SER A 228 3.10 -13.19 -0.22
C SER A 228 2.98 -14.52 0.51
N ASP A 229 2.41 -14.47 1.72
CA ASP A 229 2.00 -15.65 2.50
C ASP A 229 0.67 -16.19 2.01
N ARG A 230 -0.30 -15.30 1.78
CA ARG A 230 -1.63 -15.59 1.22
C ARG A 230 -1.91 -14.67 0.04
N ILE A 231 -2.75 -15.15 -0.88
CA ILE A 231 -3.16 -14.39 -2.07
C ILE A 231 -4.67 -14.32 -2.14
N ALA A 232 -5.18 -13.09 -2.29
CA ALA A 232 -6.56 -12.78 -2.63
C ALA A 232 -6.66 -12.47 -4.12
N VAL A 233 -7.53 -13.16 -4.84
CA VAL A 233 -7.81 -12.91 -6.26
C VAL A 233 -9.06 -12.05 -6.38
N MET A 234 -8.89 -10.88 -7.01
CA MET A 234 -9.97 -9.90 -7.18
C MET A 234 -10.47 -9.87 -8.62
N TYR A 235 -11.79 -10.01 -8.79
CA TYR A 235 -12.46 -9.92 -10.07
C TYR A 235 -13.71 -9.04 -9.96
N LEU A 236 -13.82 -8.02 -10.81
CA LEU A 236 -14.96 -7.08 -10.85
C LEU A 236 -15.39 -6.55 -9.47
N GLY A 237 -14.42 -6.10 -8.68
CA GLY A 237 -14.66 -5.50 -7.37
C GLY A 237 -14.88 -6.47 -6.22
N ARG A 238 -14.77 -7.79 -6.43
CA ARG A 238 -15.00 -8.84 -5.43
C ARG A 238 -13.82 -9.78 -5.30
N ILE A 239 -13.61 -10.32 -4.11
CA ILE A 239 -12.67 -11.43 -3.91
C ILE A 239 -13.36 -12.71 -4.34
N VAL A 240 -12.75 -13.43 -5.28
CA VAL A 240 -13.27 -14.68 -5.83
C VAL A 240 -12.55 -15.91 -5.30
N GLU A 241 -11.30 -15.72 -4.80
CA GLU A 241 -10.50 -16.77 -4.19
C GLU A 241 -9.53 -16.17 -3.18
N LEU A 242 -9.28 -16.83 -2.06
CA LEU A 242 -8.34 -16.41 -1.01
C LEU A 242 -7.75 -17.67 -0.37
N GLU A 243 -6.47 -17.92 -0.62
CA GLU A 243 -5.77 -19.13 -0.18
C GLU A 243 -4.30 -18.83 0.12
N PRO A 244 -3.55 -19.73 0.77
CA PRO A 244 -2.11 -19.67 0.81
C PRO A 244 -1.50 -19.52 -0.58
N ALA A 245 -0.42 -18.76 -0.70
CA ALA A 245 0.18 -18.45 -2.01
C ALA A 245 0.57 -19.72 -2.80
N ALA A 246 1.01 -20.78 -2.12
CA ALA A 246 1.34 -22.05 -2.75
C ALA A 246 0.11 -22.72 -3.37
N GLU A 247 -1.05 -22.68 -2.71
CA GLU A 247 -2.30 -23.30 -3.18
C GLU A 247 -2.88 -22.58 -4.39
N ILE A 248 -2.94 -21.26 -4.37
CA ILE A 248 -3.40 -20.44 -5.52
C ILE A 248 -2.64 -20.80 -6.79
N TYR A 249 -1.35 -21.12 -6.68
CA TYR A 249 -0.51 -21.42 -7.82
C TYR A 249 -0.61 -22.88 -8.27
N SER A 250 -0.70 -23.83 -7.33
CA SER A 250 -0.70 -25.28 -7.64
C SER A 250 -2.09 -25.84 -7.93
N ASN A 251 -3.12 -25.30 -7.31
CA ASN A 251 -4.48 -25.84 -7.36
C ASN A 251 -5.56 -24.75 -7.34
N PRO A 252 -5.55 -23.78 -8.30
CA PRO A 252 -6.56 -22.75 -8.37
C PRO A 252 -7.95 -23.35 -8.59
N VAL A 253 -8.94 -22.91 -7.80
CA VAL A 253 -10.30 -23.44 -7.83
C VAL A 253 -11.18 -22.64 -8.77
N HIS A 254 -11.16 -21.30 -8.64
CA HIS A 254 -12.03 -20.42 -9.41
C HIS A 254 -11.60 -20.37 -10.89
N PRO A 255 -12.54 -20.43 -11.86
CA PRO A 255 -12.22 -20.40 -13.31
C PRO A 255 -11.38 -19.17 -13.72
N TYR A 256 -11.63 -18.02 -13.13
CA TYR A 256 -10.86 -16.79 -13.38
C TYR A 256 -9.41 -16.93 -12.89
N THR A 257 -9.19 -17.50 -11.70
CA THR A 257 -7.85 -17.74 -11.17
C THR A 257 -7.04 -18.69 -12.06
N LYS A 258 -7.72 -19.69 -12.67
CA LYS A 258 -7.09 -20.61 -13.64
C LYS A 258 -6.68 -19.94 -14.94
N ALA A 259 -7.34 -18.85 -15.30
CA ALA A 259 -7.08 -18.09 -16.52
C ALA A 259 -6.07 -16.93 -16.31
N LEU A 260 -5.86 -16.53 -15.07
CA LEU A 260 -4.92 -15.48 -14.68
C LEU A 260 -3.47 -15.99 -14.72
#